data_a82a4282423d81ce35e97cc37fb1436f
#
_entry.id   a82a4282423d81ce35e97cc37fb1436f
#
_cell.length_a   1.000
_cell.length_b   1.000
_cell.length_c   1.000
_cell.angle_alpha   90.00
_cell.angle_beta   90.00
_cell.angle_gamma   90.00
#
_symmetry.space_group_name_H-M   'P 1'
#
loop_
_entity.id
_entity.type
_entity.pdbx_description
1 polymer ?
#
loop_
_entity_poly.entity_id
_entity_poly.type
_entity_poly.pdbx_seq_one_letter_code
_entity_poly.pdbx_strand_id
1 'polypeptide(L)'
;MRDGLAVVIALSVLLVAPSYVSADIALPGGPKYANNMLGGFVTPTVSPGQTVFFSFNLTNPYDNESASMESVVLTVGIYKYATQEKTKDVNSSFKNPPSIDGQGTEISHNLAELQVDETERIELEIDTSKNTPHGSYFSQSTYFVRFKLTFFFPANTTQVLLQSRGFFTDEQWDHMVSFSGNESIVNTTYMHSLGVDGLLPDSSFGIKIPIPRWPLYLLIAVICGTAFMATYHFVLDNPGRYPKLEQRFYYLRGKLSELRSQLEDRRRK
;
A
#
# COMPACT_ATOMS: atom_id res chain seq x y z
N MET A 1 -19.12 -2.26 33.07
CA MET A 1 -18.98 -1.84 31.64
C MET A 1 -17.78 -0.92 31.35
N ARG A 2 -16.93 -0.59 32.33
CA ARG A 2 -15.72 0.26 32.12
C ARG A 2 -14.44 -0.52 31.82
N ASP A 3 -14.43 -1.82 32.14
CA ASP A 3 -13.19 -2.63 32.02
C ASP A 3 -12.99 -3.25 30.64
N GLY A 4 -14.05 -3.40 29.85
CA GLY A 4 -13.97 -3.92 28.48
C GLY A 4 -13.35 -2.95 27.47
N LEU A 5 -13.44 -1.64 27.71
CA LEU A 5 -12.89 -0.63 26.79
C LEU A 5 -11.36 -0.49 26.94
N ALA A 6 -10.84 -0.71 28.15
CA ALA A 6 -9.42 -0.65 28.42
C ALA A 6 -8.64 -1.82 27.78
N VAL A 7 -9.26 -3.01 27.68
CA VAL A 7 -8.66 -4.19 27.06
C VAL A 7 -8.58 -4.05 25.53
N VAL A 8 -9.57 -3.43 24.90
CA VAL A 8 -9.59 -3.19 23.46
C VAL A 8 -8.53 -2.12 23.06
N ILE A 9 -8.33 -1.11 23.88
CA ILE A 9 -7.30 -0.07 23.65
C ILE A 9 -5.90 -0.64 23.89
N ALA A 10 -5.71 -1.53 24.87
CA ALA A 10 -4.43 -2.19 25.11
C ALA A 10 -4.05 -3.18 24.00
N LEU A 11 -5.04 -3.86 23.36
CA LEU A 11 -4.78 -4.77 22.26
C LEU A 11 -4.45 -4.04 20.95
N SER A 12 -4.92 -2.81 20.77
CA SER A 12 -4.62 -2.01 19.56
C SER A 12 -3.25 -1.34 19.61
N VAL A 13 -2.65 -1.18 20.78
CA VAL A 13 -1.30 -0.61 20.96
C VAL A 13 -0.21 -1.67 20.82
N LEU A 14 -0.54 -2.97 20.90
CA LEU A 14 0.39 -4.07 20.73
C LEU A 14 0.62 -4.48 19.26
N LEU A 15 -0.01 -3.79 18.31
CA LEU A 15 0.24 -3.92 16.88
C LEU A 15 1.48 -3.10 16.49
N VAL A 16 2.63 -3.67 16.84
CA VAL A 16 3.85 -3.70 16.03
C VAL A 16 4.40 -2.33 15.64
N ALA A 17 5.23 -1.79 16.51
CA ALA A 17 6.36 -1.05 15.98
C ALA A 17 7.24 -2.08 15.23
N PRO A 18 7.47 -1.97 13.91
CA PRO A 18 8.49 -2.76 13.26
C PRO A 18 9.81 -2.42 13.96
N SER A 19 10.47 -3.42 14.52
CA SER A 19 11.84 -3.26 15.00
C SER A 19 12.69 -3.01 13.76
N TYR A 20 12.92 -1.75 13.42
CA TYR A 20 13.90 -1.39 12.43
C TYR A 20 15.26 -1.79 13.01
N VAL A 21 15.77 -2.93 12.57
CA VAL A 21 17.18 -3.24 12.75
C VAL A 21 17.90 -2.27 11.82
N SER A 22 18.42 -1.19 12.38
CA SER A 22 19.34 -0.30 11.69
C SER A 22 20.60 -1.10 11.40
N ALA A 23 20.70 -1.64 10.19
CA ALA A 23 21.92 -2.26 9.75
C ALA A 23 22.83 -1.14 9.27
N ASP A 24 23.92 -0.97 9.98
CA ASP A 24 24.98 -0.03 9.70
C ASP A 24 25.79 -0.50 8.47
N ILE A 25 25.82 0.25 7.39
CA ILE A 25 26.53 -0.10 6.16
C ILE A 25 27.99 0.37 6.31
N ALA A 26 28.91 -0.55 6.50
CA ALA A 26 30.31 -0.20 6.55
C ALA A 26 30.86 0.09 5.13
N LEU A 27 31.66 1.13 5.03
CA LEU A 27 32.41 1.50 3.83
C LEU A 27 33.44 0.46 3.41
N PRO A 28 33.92 0.53 2.16
CA PRO A 28 33.91 -0.53 1.18
C PRO A 28 34.46 -1.82 1.76
N GLY A 29 33.67 -2.87 1.79
CA GLY A 29 34.05 -4.22 2.19
C GLY A 29 33.17 -4.88 3.25
N GLY A 30 32.12 -4.23 3.73
CA GLY A 30 31.18 -4.84 4.66
C GLY A 30 29.75 -4.88 4.13
N PRO A 31 29.27 -6.03 3.70
CA PRO A 31 27.89 -6.16 3.26
C PRO A 31 26.96 -6.05 4.43
N LYS A 32 25.92 -5.29 4.24
CA LYS A 32 24.95 -5.10 5.28
C LYS A 32 23.59 -4.89 4.67
N TYR A 33 22.60 -5.16 5.47
CA TYR A 33 21.23 -4.86 5.15
C TYR A 33 21.03 -3.35 5.16
N ALA A 34 20.84 -2.76 3.99
CA ALA A 34 20.81 -1.30 3.81
C ALA A 34 19.40 -0.73 4.01
N ASN A 35 18.76 -1.01 5.13
CA ASN A 35 17.40 -0.49 5.43
C ASN A 35 17.33 1.03 5.50
N ASN A 36 18.44 1.69 5.76
CA ASN A 36 18.53 3.14 5.86
C ASN A 36 18.78 3.84 4.52
N MET A 37 19.13 3.12 3.46
CA MET A 37 19.27 3.70 2.11
C MET A 37 17.95 3.96 1.43
N LEU A 38 16.99 3.04 1.56
CA LEU A 38 15.65 3.19 1.04
C LEU A 38 14.64 3.17 2.18
N GLY A 39 13.82 4.20 2.25
CA GLY A 39 12.82 4.33 3.32
C GLY A 39 11.70 5.28 2.97
N GLY A 40 10.84 5.58 3.94
CA GLY A 40 9.74 6.52 3.74
C GLY A 40 8.74 6.09 2.67
N PHE A 41 8.55 4.77 2.46
CA PHE A 41 7.65 4.24 1.43
C PHE A 41 6.21 4.70 1.64
N VAL A 42 5.65 5.38 0.64
CA VAL A 42 4.23 5.67 0.55
C VAL A 42 3.62 4.75 -0.49
N THR A 43 2.99 3.68 0.00
CA THR A 43 2.43 2.61 -0.84
C THR A 43 0.95 2.84 -1.09
N PRO A 44 0.53 3.11 -2.34
CA PRO A 44 -0.86 3.36 -2.65
C PRO A 44 -1.68 2.06 -2.72
N THR A 45 -2.98 2.18 -2.50
CA THR A 45 -3.95 1.20 -2.99
C THR A 45 -4.57 1.73 -4.27
N VAL A 46 -4.48 0.94 -5.34
CA VAL A 46 -4.84 1.35 -6.70
C VAL A 46 -6.14 0.69 -7.13
N SER A 47 -6.95 1.41 -7.89
CA SER A 47 -8.08 0.80 -8.60
C SER A 47 -7.71 0.52 -10.06
N PRO A 48 -8.22 -0.56 -10.68
CA PRO A 48 -7.94 -0.84 -12.08
C PRO A 48 -8.32 0.32 -13.00
N GLY A 49 -7.41 0.71 -13.89
CA GLY A 49 -7.57 1.83 -14.82
C GLY A 49 -7.31 3.20 -14.17
N GLN A 50 -6.65 3.24 -13.03
CA GLN A 50 -6.21 4.48 -12.38
C GLN A 50 -4.70 4.57 -12.34
N THR A 51 -4.24 5.81 -12.29
CA THR A 51 -2.86 6.20 -12.07
C THR A 51 -2.71 6.71 -10.64
N VAL A 52 -1.62 6.33 -9.97
CA VAL A 52 -1.30 6.73 -8.60
C VAL A 52 0.18 6.93 -8.43
N PHE A 53 0.56 7.66 -7.38
CA PHE A 53 1.97 7.89 -7.05
C PHE A 53 2.43 6.92 -5.96
N PHE A 54 3.59 6.32 -6.21
CA PHE A 54 4.38 5.55 -5.27
C PHE A 54 5.64 6.35 -4.97
N SER A 55 5.87 6.70 -3.73
CA SER A 55 7.06 7.50 -3.36
C SER A 55 7.86 6.86 -2.25
N PHE A 56 9.16 7.16 -2.25
CA PHE A 56 10.11 6.72 -1.25
C PHE A 56 11.31 7.67 -1.24
N ASN A 57 12.14 7.53 -0.23
CA ASN A 57 13.36 8.30 -0.09
C ASN A 57 14.57 7.41 -0.37
N LEU A 58 15.51 7.91 -1.16
CA LEU A 58 16.86 7.36 -1.31
C LEU A 58 17.81 8.26 -0.50
N THR A 59 18.48 7.69 0.48
CA THR A 59 19.38 8.40 1.38
C THR A 59 20.79 7.83 1.27
N ASN A 60 21.78 8.68 1.24
CA ASN A 60 23.16 8.28 1.46
C ASN A 60 23.43 8.21 2.97
N PRO A 61 23.51 7.00 3.56
CA PRO A 61 23.59 6.82 5.00
C PRO A 61 25.01 6.89 5.57
N TYR A 62 25.99 7.20 4.76
CA TYR A 62 27.37 7.27 5.20
C TYR A 62 27.65 8.61 5.89
N ASP A 63 28.52 8.59 6.88
CA ASP A 63 28.90 9.75 7.69
C ASP A 63 30.31 10.29 7.35
N ASN A 64 31.01 9.65 6.42
CA ASN A 64 32.35 10.05 5.99
C ASN A 64 32.26 10.97 4.77
N GLU A 65 32.84 12.16 4.84
CA GLU A 65 32.86 13.15 3.74
C GLU A 65 33.38 12.61 2.40
N SER A 66 34.22 11.57 2.42
CA SER A 66 34.70 10.89 1.20
C SER A 66 33.79 9.77 0.69
N ALA A 67 32.59 9.63 1.25
CA ALA A 67 31.65 8.58 0.91
C ALA A 67 30.40 9.09 0.16
N SER A 68 30.56 10.19 -0.61
CA SER A 68 29.53 10.55 -1.60
C SER A 68 29.33 9.40 -2.59
N MET A 69 28.12 9.20 -3.04
CA MET A 69 27.76 8.17 -4.02
C MET A 69 27.74 8.83 -5.39
N GLU A 70 28.63 8.39 -6.30
CA GLU A 70 28.74 8.92 -7.66
C GLU A 70 28.09 8.00 -8.68
N SER A 71 27.56 8.57 -9.77
CA SER A 71 26.92 7.82 -10.86
C SER A 71 25.87 6.84 -10.35
N VAL A 72 24.98 7.33 -9.47
CA VAL A 72 23.96 6.54 -8.82
C VAL A 72 22.88 6.15 -9.82
N VAL A 73 22.66 4.86 -9.98
CA VAL A 73 21.58 4.31 -10.81
C VAL A 73 20.67 3.46 -9.95
N LEU A 74 19.45 3.94 -9.74
CA LEU A 74 18.41 3.19 -9.06
C LEU A 74 17.43 2.62 -10.09
N THR A 75 17.43 1.31 -10.23
CA THR A 75 16.44 0.59 -11.04
C THR A 75 15.30 0.14 -10.15
N VAL A 76 14.08 0.45 -10.56
CA VAL A 76 12.84 0.08 -9.86
C VAL A 76 12.00 -0.76 -10.78
N GLY A 77 11.58 -1.94 -10.31
CA GLY A 77 10.78 -2.86 -11.11
C GLY A 77 9.56 -3.38 -10.37
N ILE A 78 8.45 -3.59 -11.10
CA ILE A 78 7.21 -4.17 -10.59
C ILE A 78 7.15 -5.65 -10.97
N TYR A 79 6.89 -6.50 -9.97
CA TYR A 79 6.83 -7.93 -10.09
C TYR A 79 5.53 -8.49 -9.52
N LYS A 80 5.04 -9.60 -10.10
CA LYS A 80 3.83 -10.27 -9.61
C LYS A 80 4.11 -11.14 -8.38
N TYR A 81 5.30 -11.67 -8.27
CA TYR A 81 5.69 -12.62 -7.23
C TYR A 81 6.77 -12.04 -6.31
N ALA A 82 6.79 -12.49 -5.06
CA ALA A 82 7.72 -12.00 -4.05
C ALA A 82 9.15 -12.50 -4.26
N THR A 83 9.35 -13.66 -4.88
CA THR A 83 10.67 -14.31 -5.01
C THR A 83 11.06 -14.54 -6.46
N GLN A 84 12.36 -14.70 -6.72
CA GLN A 84 12.89 -14.89 -8.06
C GLN A 84 12.42 -16.21 -8.71
N GLU A 85 12.21 -17.26 -7.94
CA GLU A 85 11.78 -18.56 -8.47
C GLU A 85 10.46 -18.48 -9.23
N LYS A 86 9.56 -17.61 -8.76
CA LYS A 86 8.26 -17.37 -9.39
C LYS A 86 8.31 -16.29 -10.47
N THR A 87 9.43 -15.60 -10.65
CA THR A 87 9.57 -14.53 -11.64
C THR A 87 9.84 -15.05 -13.05
N LYS A 88 10.29 -16.28 -13.21
CA LYS A 88 10.54 -16.86 -14.54
C LYS A 88 9.33 -16.85 -15.45
N ASP A 89 8.12 -16.83 -14.88
CA ASP A 89 6.86 -16.80 -15.61
C ASP A 89 6.26 -15.40 -15.83
N VAL A 90 6.92 -14.36 -15.34
CA VAL A 90 6.36 -12.98 -15.36
C VAL A 90 6.13 -12.49 -16.77
N ASN A 91 7.04 -12.76 -17.69
CA ASN A 91 6.95 -12.22 -19.05
C ASN A 91 5.91 -12.94 -19.94
N SER A 92 5.56 -14.18 -19.63
CA SER A 92 4.63 -14.98 -20.46
C SER A 92 3.19 -14.98 -19.89
N SER A 93 3.02 -14.90 -18.58
CA SER A 93 1.71 -14.98 -17.91
C SER A 93 1.21 -13.64 -17.33
N PHE A 94 2.06 -12.62 -17.30
CA PHE A 94 1.73 -11.32 -16.74
C PHE A 94 1.04 -10.43 -17.78
N LYS A 95 -0.23 -10.74 -18.07
CA LYS A 95 -1.06 -9.95 -18.98
C LYS A 95 -1.42 -8.60 -18.34
N ASN A 96 -1.23 -7.51 -19.09
CA ASN A 96 -1.56 -6.15 -18.69
C ASN A 96 -0.94 -5.76 -17.31
N PRO A 97 0.39 -5.86 -17.16
CA PRO A 97 1.04 -5.43 -15.92
C PRO A 97 0.82 -3.95 -15.66
N PRO A 98 0.93 -3.50 -14.39
CA PRO A 98 1.11 -2.09 -14.11
C PRO A 98 2.38 -1.57 -14.79
N SER A 99 2.38 -0.32 -15.23
CA SER A 99 3.57 0.36 -15.75
C SER A 99 4.05 1.45 -14.80
N ILE A 100 5.33 1.80 -14.90
CA ILE A 100 5.94 2.91 -14.18
C ILE A 100 6.19 4.01 -15.18
N ASP A 101 5.69 5.23 -14.91
CA ASP A 101 5.86 6.43 -15.74
C ASP A 101 5.50 6.20 -17.23
N GLY A 102 4.58 5.27 -17.49
CA GLY A 102 4.19 4.89 -18.85
C GLY A 102 5.25 4.14 -19.66
N GLN A 103 6.42 3.80 -19.08
CA GLN A 103 7.56 3.22 -19.80
C GLN A 103 7.64 1.69 -19.74
N GLY A 104 6.89 1.06 -18.86
CA GLY A 104 6.91 -0.40 -18.67
C GLY A 104 6.94 -0.82 -17.22
N THR A 105 7.34 -2.07 -16.96
CA THR A 105 7.39 -2.61 -15.59
C THR A 105 8.70 -2.30 -14.86
N GLU A 106 9.68 -1.73 -15.52
CA GLU A 106 10.98 -1.42 -14.95
C GLU A 106 11.50 -0.09 -15.52
N ILE A 107 12.01 0.76 -14.65
CA ILE A 107 12.67 2.02 -15.00
C ILE A 107 13.96 2.19 -14.24
N SER A 108 14.86 3.03 -14.76
CA SER A 108 16.09 3.43 -14.09
C SER A 108 16.10 4.94 -13.85
N HIS A 109 16.29 5.32 -12.61
CA HIS A 109 16.46 6.70 -12.17
C HIS A 109 17.95 6.96 -11.95
N ASN A 110 18.50 7.96 -12.67
CA ASN A 110 19.92 8.28 -12.66
C ASN A 110 20.15 9.58 -11.89
N LEU A 111 21.03 9.55 -10.90
CA LEU A 111 21.53 10.72 -10.19
C LEU A 111 23.03 10.83 -10.44
N ALA A 112 23.50 12.03 -10.71
CA ALA A 112 24.94 12.26 -10.94
C ALA A 112 25.72 11.94 -9.68
N GLU A 113 25.24 12.42 -8.54
CA GLU A 113 25.86 12.27 -7.23
C GLU A 113 24.80 12.36 -6.15
N LEU A 114 25.00 11.70 -5.01
CA LEU A 114 24.25 11.83 -3.78
C LEU A 114 25.26 12.06 -2.64
N GLN A 115 25.23 13.26 -2.07
CA GLN A 115 26.15 13.67 -1.01
C GLN A 115 25.90 12.88 0.29
N VAL A 116 26.86 12.90 1.18
CA VAL A 116 26.73 12.32 2.52
C VAL A 116 25.52 12.93 3.25
N ASP A 117 24.72 12.07 3.90
CA ASP A 117 23.48 12.43 4.60
C ASP A 117 22.40 13.08 3.71
N GLU A 118 22.64 13.17 2.41
CA GLU A 118 21.64 13.68 1.47
C GLU A 118 20.51 12.65 1.27
N THR A 119 19.29 13.18 1.17
CA THR A 119 18.10 12.39 0.89
C THR A 119 17.39 12.93 -0.33
N GLU A 120 17.26 12.10 -1.35
CA GLU A 120 16.45 12.37 -2.55
C GLU A 120 15.10 11.69 -2.44
N ARG A 121 14.02 12.46 -2.60
CA ARG A 121 12.68 11.91 -2.67
C ARG A 121 12.34 11.54 -4.10
N ILE A 122 12.07 10.27 -4.32
CA ILE A 122 11.70 9.71 -5.63
C ILE A 122 10.20 9.45 -5.61
N GLU A 123 9.52 9.95 -6.66
CA GLU A 123 8.09 9.77 -6.86
C GLU A 123 7.87 9.16 -8.23
N LEU A 124 7.23 8.00 -8.27
CA LEU A 124 6.98 7.21 -9.47
C LEU A 124 5.48 7.14 -9.73
N GLU A 125 5.09 7.38 -10.96
CA GLU A 125 3.71 7.23 -11.40
C GLU A 125 3.43 5.78 -11.77
N ILE A 126 2.51 5.13 -11.05
CA ILE A 126 2.08 3.75 -11.34
C ILE A 126 0.78 3.80 -12.11
N ASP A 127 0.84 3.38 -13.37
CA ASP A 127 -0.31 3.29 -14.26
C ASP A 127 -0.89 1.88 -14.29
N THR A 128 -2.20 1.79 -14.18
CA THR A 128 -2.91 0.51 -14.32
C THR A 128 -3.93 0.56 -15.43
N SER A 129 -4.08 -0.52 -16.17
CA SER A 129 -5.18 -0.68 -17.13
C SER A 129 -6.42 -1.27 -16.44
N LYS A 130 -7.59 -1.14 -17.07
CA LYS A 130 -8.82 -1.79 -16.60
C LYS A 130 -8.69 -3.32 -16.53
N ASN A 131 -7.78 -3.89 -17.34
CA ASN A 131 -7.54 -5.32 -17.44
C ASN A 131 -6.34 -5.78 -16.57
N THR A 132 -5.70 -4.89 -15.83
CA THR A 132 -4.64 -5.25 -14.90
C THR A 132 -5.20 -6.21 -13.85
N PRO A 133 -4.56 -7.37 -13.60
CA PRO A 133 -5.02 -8.33 -12.61
C PRO A 133 -5.18 -7.67 -11.23
N HIS A 134 -6.35 -7.78 -10.66
CA HIS A 134 -6.72 -7.09 -9.42
C HIS A 134 -7.51 -8.01 -8.49
N GLY A 135 -7.59 -7.63 -7.24
CA GLY A 135 -8.44 -8.30 -6.25
C GLY A 135 -9.89 -7.86 -6.33
N SER A 136 -10.74 -8.54 -5.58
CA SER A 136 -12.15 -8.20 -5.40
C SER A 136 -12.33 -7.09 -4.34
N TYR A 137 -13.58 -6.82 -3.93
CA TYR A 137 -13.90 -5.83 -2.89
C TYR A 137 -13.19 -6.09 -1.55
N PHE A 138 -13.00 -7.36 -1.19
CA PHE A 138 -12.44 -7.78 0.10
C PHE A 138 -11.05 -8.38 0.02
N SER A 139 -10.48 -8.46 -1.18
CA SER A 139 -9.12 -8.94 -1.42
C SER A 139 -8.38 -7.97 -2.33
N GLN A 140 -7.05 -7.96 -2.24
CA GLN A 140 -6.23 -7.20 -3.16
C GLN A 140 -5.28 -8.13 -3.91
N SER A 141 -4.94 -7.76 -5.12
CA SER A 141 -3.82 -8.38 -5.84
C SER A 141 -2.57 -7.60 -5.49
N THR A 142 -1.64 -8.24 -4.81
CA THR A 142 -0.38 -7.61 -4.41
C THR A 142 0.63 -7.66 -5.54
N TYR A 143 1.32 -6.56 -5.75
CA TYR A 143 2.46 -6.39 -6.64
C TYR A 143 3.66 -5.98 -5.83
N PHE A 144 4.82 -6.55 -6.14
CA PHE A 144 6.05 -6.32 -5.42
C PHE A 144 6.91 -5.31 -6.19
N VAL A 145 7.49 -4.37 -5.47
CA VAL A 145 8.40 -3.37 -6.02
C VAL A 145 9.80 -3.73 -5.53
N ARG A 146 10.70 -4.01 -6.47
CA ARG A 146 12.07 -4.39 -6.19
C ARG A 146 13.00 -3.30 -6.64
N PHE A 147 14.11 -3.18 -5.93
CA PHE A 147 15.09 -2.14 -6.13
C PHE A 147 16.45 -2.75 -6.39
N LYS A 148 17.15 -2.19 -7.37
CA LYS A 148 18.56 -2.44 -7.65
C LYS A 148 19.27 -1.10 -7.68
N LEU A 149 20.27 -0.92 -6.84
CA LEU A 149 21.02 0.31 -6.72
C LEU A 149 22.48 0.03 -7.06
N THR A 150 23.03 0.82 -7.96
CA THR A 150 24.45 0.79 -8.28
C THR A 150 25.05 2.19 -8.16
N PHE A 151 26.25 2.30 -7.65
CA PHE A 151 26.98 3.55 -7.50
C PHE A 151 28.47 3.29 -7.35
N PHE A 152 29.28 4.36 -7.37
CA PHE A 152 30.70 4.34 -7.10
C PHE A 152 30.99 5.26 -5.90
N PHE A 153 32.08 4.97 -5.18
CA PHE A 153 32.67 5.93 -4.26
C PHE A 153 33.79 6.70 -4.96
N PRO A 154 34.03 7.99 -4.66
CA PRO A 154 35.01 8.83 -5.34
C PRO A 154 36.46 8.26 -5.36
N ALA A 155 36.83 7.53 -4.32
CA ALA A 155 38.12 6.92 -4.18
C ALA A 155 38.23 5.49 -4.76
N ASN A 156 37.12 4.94 -5.26
CA ASN A 156 37.04 3.55 -5.67
C ASN A 156 36.45 3.41 -7.08
N THR A 157 37.13 2.70 -7.95
CA THR A 157 36.65 2.38 -9.30
C THR A 157 35.74 1.16 -9.34
N THR A 158 35.54 0.49 -8.20
CA THR A 158 34.68 -0.69 -8.11
C THR A 158 33.26 -0.23 -7.92
N GLN A 159 32.37 -0.69 -8.79
CA GLN A 159 30.93 -0.44 -8.66
C GLN A 159 30.37 -1.21 -7.47
N VAL A 160 29.64 -0.53 -6.64
CA VAL A 160 28.85 -1.13 -5.55
C VAL A 160 27.47 -1.53 -6.10
N LEU A 161 27.03 -2.74 -5.80
CA LEU A 161 25.73 -3.27 -6.21
C LEU A 161 24.90 -3.69 -4.99
N LEU A 162 23.76 -3.06 -4.80
CA LEU A 162 22.77 -3.43 -3.79
C LEU A 162 21.49 -3.92 -4.47
N GLN A 163 20.87 -4.96 -3.90
CA GLN A 163 19.66 -5.56 -4.47
C GLN A 163 18.62 -5.89 -3.40
N SER A 164 17.36 -5.78 -3.77
CA SER A 164 16.23 -6.22 -2.95
C SER A 164 16.17 -7.74 -2.82
N ARG A 165 15.56 -8.23 -1.72
CA ARG A 165 15.33 -9.65 -1.46
C ARG A 165 14.72 -10.39 -2.67
N GLY A 166 13.76 -9.78 -3.33
CA GLY A 166 13.04 -10.40 -4.43
C GLY A 166 13.89 -10.79 -5.65
N PHE A 167 15.15 -10.36 -5.74
CA PHE A 167 16.10 -10.80 -6.77
C PHE A 167 16.80 -12.12 -6.43
N PHE A 168 16.61 -12.64 -5.21
CA PHE A 168 17.22 -13.89 -4.77
C PHE A 168 16.18 -15.01 -4.73
N THR A 169 16.63 -16.27 -4.92
CA THR A 169 15.81 -17.44 -4.63
C THR A 169 15.64 -17.59 -3.12
N ASP A 170 14.62 -18.36 -2.71
CA ASP A 170 14.44 -18.64 -1.27
C ASP A 170 15.67 -19.37 -0.69
N GLU A 171 16.27 -20.30 -1.46
CA GLU A 171 17.49 -21.00 -1.07
C GLU A 171 18.69 -20.05 -0.90
N GLN A 172 18.90 -19.14 -1.86
CA GLN A 172 19.95 -18.11 -1.74
C GLN A 172 19.74 -17.23 -0.53
N TRP A 173 18.49 -16.84 -0.28
CA TRP A 173 18.15 -16.00 0.87
C TRP A 173 18.43 -16.69 2.20
N ASP A 174 18.01 -17.94 2.34
CA ASP A 174 18.20 -18.73 3.56
C ASP A 174 19.68 -19.03 3.85
N HIS A 175 20.52 -19.14 2.81
CA HIS A 175 21.98 -19.24 2.95
C HIS A 175 22.63 -17.91 3.30
N MET A 176 22.06 -16.80 2.85
CA MET A 176 22.62 -15.46 3.02
C MET A 176 22.20 -14.81 4.33
N VAL A 177 20.94 -14.98 4.75
CA VAL A 177 20.36 -14.30 5.91
C VAL A 177 19.89 -15.32 6.94
N SER A 178 20.43 -15.22 8.14
CA SER A 178 19.97 -15.99 9.31
C SER A 178 19.46 -15.04 10.40
N PHE A 179 18.61 -15.56 11.26
CA PHE A 179 18.07 -14.79 12.38
C PHE A 179 18.57 -15.37 13.70
N SER A 180 19.10 -14.50 14.56
CA SER A 180 19.46 -14.83 15.93
C SER A 180 18.71 -13.91 16.89
N GLY A 181 17.65 -14.42 17.49
CA GLY A 181 16.72 -13.58 18.25
C GLY A 181 16.02 -12.57 17.36
N ASN A 182 16.20 -11.27 17.64
CA ASN A 182 15.63 -10.16 16.86
C ASN A 182 16.62 -9.58 15.83
N GLU A 183 17.82 -10.15 15.73
CA GLU A 183 18.85 -9.63 14.81
C GLU A 183 18.94 -10.50 13.56
N SER A 184 19.08 -9.86 12.42
CA SER A 184 19.41 -10.51 11.16
C SER A 184 20.92 -10.54 10.97
N ILE A 185 21.47 -11.73 10.76
CA ILE A 185 22.89 -11.94 10.50
C ILE A 185 23.03 -12.25 9.01
N VAL A 186 23.82 -11.43 8.32
CA VAL A 186 24.07 -11.60 6.89
C VAL A 186 25.41 -12.31 6.67
N ASN A 187 25.37 -13.42 5.94
CA ASN A 187 26.58 -14.10 5.45
C ASN A 187 27.18 -13.33 4.29
N THR A 188 28.11 -12.48 4.61
CA THR A 188 28.74 -11.53 3.70
C THR A 188 29.55 -12.21 2.61
N THR A 189 30.26 -13.29 2.97
CA THR A 189 31.05 -14.07 2.02
C THR A 189 30.19 -14.70 0.93
N TYR A 190 29.04 -15.25 1.33
CA TYR A 190 28.11 -15.84 0.37
C TYR A 190 27.47 -14.75 -0.51
N MET A 191 27.06 -13.61 0.07
CA MET A 191 26.49 -12.50 -0.67
C MET A 191 27.46 -11.96 -1.74
N HIS A 192 28.75 -11.75 -1.39
CA HIS A 192 29.76 -11.36 -2.37
C HIS A 192 30.00 -12.41 -3.44
N SER A 193 29.87 -13.71 -3.12
CA SER A 193 29.98 -14.76 -4.14
C SER A 193 28.87 -14.69 -5.18
N LEU A 194 27.73 -14.04 -4.86
CA LEU A 194 26.63 -13.73 -5.78
C LEU A 194 26.85 -12.41 -6.54
N GLY A 195 27.96 -11.70 -6.28
CA GLY A 195 28.28 -10.42 -6.91
C GLY A 195 27.46 -9.24 -6.36
N VAL A 196 26.95 -9.35 -5.14
CA VAL A 196 26.14 -8.33 -4.47
C VAL A 196 26.85 -7.84 -3.22
N ASP A 197 26.90 -6.52 -3.03
CA ASP A 197 27.61 -5.87 -1.92
C ASP A 197 26.70 -5.54 -0.74
N GLY A 198 25.37 -5.50 -0.95
CA GLY A 198 24.42 -5.23 0.11
C GLY A 198 22.98 -5.52 -0.30
N LEU A 199 22.10 -5.48 0.70
CA LEU A 199 20.67 -5.82 0.56
C LEU A 199 19.80 -4.58 0.75
N LEU A 200 18.86 -4.38 -0.16
CA LEU A 200 17.84 -3.35 -0.08
C LEU A 200 16.50 -3.93 0.40
N PRO A 201 15.66 -3.13 1.06
CA PRO A 201 14.30 -3.53 1.37
C PRO A 201 13.47 -3.69 0.10
N ASP A 202 12.50 -4.61 0.12
CA ASP A 202 11.42 -4.68 -0.86
C ASP A 202 10.26 -3.79 -0.43
N SER A 203 9.41 -3.44 -1.39
CA SER A 203 8.12 -2.80 -1.11
C SER A 203 7.02 -3.49 -1.90
N SER A 204 5.77 -3.07 -1.68
CA SER A 204 4.64 -3.63 -2.42
C SER A 204 3.47 -2.65 -2.44
N PHE A 205 2.59 -2.81 -3.42
CA PHE A 205 1.32 -2.11 -3.47
C PHE A 205 0.19 -3.05 -3.86
N GLY A 206 -1.05 -2.66 -3.58
CA GLY A 206 -2.23 -3.48 -3.82
C GLY A 206 -3.13 -2.90 -4.89
N ILE A 207 -3.67 -3.76 -5.77
CA ILE A 207 -4.70 -3.38 -6.72
C ILE A 207 -6.00 -4.11 -6.36
N LYS A 208 -7.08 -3.34 -6.15
CA LYS A 208 -8.40 -3.86 -5.82
C LYS A 208 -9.53 -3.00 -6.38
N ILE A 209 -10.69 -3.60 -6.56
CA ILE A 209 -11.91 -2.86 -6.90
C ILE A 209 -12.37 -2.06 -5.67
N PRO A 210 -12.66 -0.75 -5.80
CA PRO A 210 -13.17 0.04 -4.69
C PRO A 210 -14.54 -0.48 -4.25
N ILE A 211 -14.77 -0.50 -2.94
CA ILE A 211 -16.06 -0.91 -2.37
C ILE A 211 -17.14 0.07 -2.83
N PRO A 212 -18.21 -0.39 -3.49
CA PRO A 212 -19.29 0.49 -3.93
C PRO A 212 -19.97 1.11 -2.69
N ARG A 213 -20.27 2.40 -2.77
CA ARG A 213 -20.89 3.13 -1.64
C ARG A 213 -22.41 2.93 -1.52
N TRP A 214 -23.05 2.38 -2.55
CA TRP A 214 -24.51 2.22 -2.56
C TRP A 214 -25.07 1.36 -1.40
N PRO A 215 -24.38 0.27 -0.93
CA PRO A 215 -24.89 -0.49 0.21
C PRO A 215 -24.93 0.34 1.51
N LEU A 216 -23.98 1.27 1.68
CA LEU A 216 -23.97 2.19 2.82
C LEU A 216 -25.19 3.13 2.76
N TYR A 217 -25.48 3.69 1.58
CA TYR A 217 -26.65 4.56 1.42
C TYR A 217 -27.97 3.79 1.64
N LEU A 218 -28.05 2.56 1.18
CA LEU A 218 -29.20 1.69 1.42
C LEU A 218 -29.36 1.39 2.92
N LEU A 219 -28.27 1.07 3.62
CA LEU A 219 -28.29 0.84 5.05
C LEU A 219 -28.80 2.08 5.82
N ILE A 220 -28.29 3.26 5.48
CA ILE A 220 -28.74 4.54 6.08
C ILE A 220 -30.23 4.76 5.80
N ALA A 221 -30.69 4.53 4.58
CA ALA A 221 -32.10 4.67 4.22
C ALA A 221 -32.99 3.72 5.00
N VAL A 222 -32.56 2.46 5.20
CA VAL A 222 -33.29 1.48 6.02
C VAL A 222 -33.33 1.91 7.49
N ILE A 223 -32.22 2.34 8.07
CA ILE A 223 -32.18 2.82 9.46
C ILE A 223 -33.09 4.03 9.64
N CYS A 224 -33.01 5.02 8.75
CA CYS A 224 -33.87 6.20 8.80
C CYS A 224 -35.37 5.83 8.61
N GLY A 225 -35.64 4.93 7.68
CA GLY A 225 -36.99 4.43 7.43
C GLY A 225 -37.59 3.70 8.63
N THR A 226 -36.83 2.79 9.25
CA THR A 226 -37.26 2.07 10.46
C THR A 226 -37.46 3.00 11.65
N ALA A 227 -36.55 3.96 11.87
CA ALA A 227 -36.69 4.96 12.92
C ALA A 227 -37.92 5.84 12.70
N PHE A 228 -38.18 6.26 11.46
CA PHE A 228 -39.38 7.00 11.10
C PHE A 228 -40.67 6.18 11.36
N MET A 229 -40.70 4.93 10.89
CA MET A 229 -41.87 4.04 11.10
C MET A 229 -42.09 3.75 12.59
N ALA A 230 -41.03 3.48 13.35
CA ALA A 230 -41.13 3.29 14.80
C ALA A 230 -41.71 4.54 15.51
N THR A 231 -41.19 5.72 15.13
CA THR A 231 -41.72 6.99 15.70
C THR A 231 -43.16 7.23 15.29
N TYR A 232 -43.54 6.93 14.05
CA TYR A 232 -44.88 7.06 13.53
C TYR A 232 -45.87 6.17 14.32
N HIS A 233 -45.53 4.89 14.49
CA HIS A 233 -46.38 3.97 15.28
C HIS A 233 -46.45 4.39 16.75
N PHE A 234 -45.33 4.76 17.36
CA PHE A 234 -45.32 5.21 18.76
C PHE A 234 -46.17 6.44 19.02
N VAL A 235 -46.22 7.38 18.07
CA VAL A 235 -47.02 8.59 18.18
C VAL A 235 -48.51 8.26 18.01
N LEU A 236 -48.86 7.37 17.07
CA LEU A 236 -50.26 6.97 16.85
C LEU A 236 -50.82 6.09 17.96
N ASP A 237 -50.00 5.24 18.57
CA ASP A 237 -50.39 4.35 19.67
C ASP A 237 -50.58 5.12 21.00
N ASN A 238 -50.04 6.35 21.10
CA ASN A 238 -50.15 7.22 22.27
C ASN A 238 -50.80 8.58 21.92
N PRO A 239 -52.06 8.61 21.54
CA PRO A 239 -52.74 9.83 21.10
C PRO A 239 -52.76 10.91 22.21
N GLY A 240 -52.52 12.15 21.82
CA GLY A 240 -52.48 13.30 22.72
C GLY A 240 -51.17 13.52 23.49
N ARG A 241 -50.23 12.56 23.49
CA ARG A 241 -48.94 12.71 24.17
C ARG A 241 -47.98 13.61 23.42
N TYR A 242 -48.10 13.64 22.08
CA TYR A 242 -47.25 14.43 21.18
C TYR A 242 -48.08 15.18 20.11
N PRO A 243 -48.96 16.12 20.49
CA PRO A 243 -49.94 16.70 19.57
C PRO A 243 -49.35 17.39 18.34
N LYS A 244 -48.18 17.98 18.44
CA LYS A 244 -47.50 18.62 17.30
C LYS A 244 -46.96 17.62 16.26
N LEU A 245 -46.51 16.46 16.72
CA LEU A 245 -46.02 15.39 15.82
C LEU A 245 -47.19 14.65 15.19
N GLU A 246 -48.25 14.42 15.99
CA GLU A 246 -49.46 13.79 15.53
C GLU A 246 -50.15 14.58 14.40
N GLN A 247 -50.30 15.90 14.53
CA GLN A 247 -50.79 16.79 13.48
C GLN A 247 -49.96 16.70 12.20
N ARG A 248 -48.64 16.67 12.31
CA ARG A 248 -47.76 16.52 11.15
C ARG A 248 -47.92 15.16 10.46
N PHE A 249 -48.06 14.10 11.20
CA PHE A 249 -48.30 12.77 10.62
C PHE A 249 -49.65 12.64 9.95
N TYR A 250 -50.72 13.20 10.53
CA TYR A 250 -52.04 13.27 9.87
C TYR A 250 -51.99 14.10 8.58
N TYR A 251 -51.28 15.22 8.60
CA TYR A 251 -51.08 16.04 7.40
C TYR A 251 -50.33 15.27 6.30
N LEU A 252 -49.23 14.57 6.64
CA LEU A 252 -48.50 13.73 5.70
C LEU A 252 -49.35 12.61 5.12
N ARG A 253 -50.13 11.96 5.95
CA ARG A 253 -51.07 10.91 5.53
C ARG A 253 -52.11 11.45 4.54
N GLY A 254 -52.69 12.61 4.81
CA GLY A 254 -53.61 13.29 3.90
C GLY A 254 -52.99 13.58 2.55
N LYS A 255 -51.75 14.14 2.55
CA LYS A 255 -51.06 14.47 1.33
C LYS A 255 -50.63 13.24 0.50
N LEU A 256 -50.28 12.14 1.18
CA LEU A 256 -49.98 10.85 0.51
C LEU A 256 -51.25 10.23 -0.12
N SER A 257 -52.42 10.34 0.53
CA SER A 257 -53.68 9.87 -0.06
C SER A 257 -54.08 10.69 -1.29
N GLU A 258 -53.86 11.99 -1.27
CA GLU A 258 -54.04 12.87 -2.45
C GLU A 258 -53.15 12.51 -3.61
N LEU A 259 -51.86 12.30 -3.36
CA LEU A 259 -50.90 11.87 -4.37
C LEU A 259 -51.26 10.51 -4.97
N ARG A 260 -51.74 9.59 -4.13
CA ARG A 260 -52.18 8.26 -4.59
C ARG A 260 -53.43 8.38 -5.52
N SER A 261 -54.41 9.19 -5.17
CA SER A 261 -55.58 9.41 -6.04
C SER A 261 -55.18 10.06 -7.38
N GLN A 262 -54.28 11.04 -7.37
CA GLN A 262 -53.75 11.65 -8.59
C GLN A 262 -53.00 10.64 -9.49
N LEU A 263 -52.26 9.71 -8.91
CA LEU A 263 -51.55 8.65 -9.66
C LEU A 263 -52.54 7.61 -10.24
N GLU A 264 -53.58 7.28 -9.51
CA GLU A 264 -54.67 6.39 -9.98
C GLU A 264 -55.43 7.03 -11.15
N ASP A 265 -55.72 8.33 -11.09
CA ASP A 265 -56.40 9.08 -12.16
C ASP A 265 -55.52 9.17 -13.42
N ARG A 266 -54.19 9.33 -13.26
CA ARG A 266 -53.24 9.30 -14.39
C ARG A 266 -53.10 7.93 -15.06
N ARG A 267 -53.33 6.84 -14.30
CA ARG A 267 -53.30 5.47 -14.86
C ARG A 267 -54.57 5.08 -15.59
N ARG A 268 -55.68 5.81 -15.35
CA ARG A 268 -56.98 5.57 -15.99
C ARG A 268 -57.17 6.36 -17.29
N LYS A 269 -56.31 7.36 -17.53
CA LYS A 269 -56.20 8.08 -18.80
C LYS A 269 -55.12 7.49 -19.67
#